data_524007da3aa6dafb079ecd15b3e8fc65
#
_entry.id   524007da3aa6dafb079ecd15b3e8fc65
#
_cell.length_a   1.000
_cell.length_b   1.000
_cell.length_c   1.000
_cell.angle_alpha   90.00
_cell.angle_beta   90.00
_cell.angle_gamma   90.00
#
_symmetry.space_group_name_H-M   'P 1'
#
loop_
_entity.id
_entity.type
_entity.pdbx_description
1 polymer ?
#
loop_
_entity_poly.entity_id
_entity_poly.type
_entity_poly.pdbx_seq_one_letter_code
_entity_poly.pdbx_strand_id
1 'polypeptide(L)'
;AAAYVISAFRIAWYKVHMPAYYYASWFSTKATDFNIEAMIKGYDAIKAVLLEIENKGYEATNKENGIAECLKLALEATARGIKIANVDLYKSKALTFSVEDDKTVIPSFSSIDGLGDVVAKNIEAEAKKHPFISIEDFQNRCKVSTTLVEKMKSMGIFKDMPETSQLSLF
;
A
#
# COMPACT_ATOMS: atom_id res chain seq x y z
N ALA A 1 6.16 23.74 25.78
CA ALA A 1 6.45 22.39 26.30
C ALA A 1 5.19 21.56 26.50
N ALA A 2 4.17 22.06 27.23
CA ALA A 2 2.95 21.30 27.54
C ALA A 2 2.21 20.79 26.28
N ALA A 3 2.09 21.59 25.22
CA ALA A 3 1.43 21.18 23.97
C ALA A 3 2.14 20.00 23.29
N TYR A 4 3.47 19.98 23.28
CA TYR A 4 4.26 18.86 22.74
C TYR A 4 4.06 17.58 23.55
N VAL A 5 4.07 17.69 24.87
CA VAL A 5 3.84 16.54 25.77
C VAL A 5 2.46 15.94 25.55
N ILE A 6 1.40 16.78 25.48
CA ILE A 6 0.05 16.32 25.22
C ILE A 6 -0.06 15.64 23.85
N SER A 7 0.56 16.21 22.81
CA SER A 7 0.54 15.62 21.46
C SER A 7 1.29 14.28 21.43
N ALA A 8 2.47 14.19 22.05
CA ALA A 8 3.23 12.96 22.15
C ALA A 8 2.46 11.87 22.91
N PHE A 9 1.79 12.25 24.01
CA PHE A 9 0.98 11.32 24.79
C PHE A 9 -0.22 10.80 23.99
N ARG A 10 -0.90 11.66 23.23
CA ARG A 10 -1.99 11.25 22.36
C ARG A 10 -1.53 10.27 21.27
N ILE A 11 -0.40 10.55 20.61
CA ILE A 11 0.18 9.66 19.60
C ILE A 11 0.52 8.30 20.22
N ALA A 12 1.15 8.28 21.38
CA ALA A 12 1.47 7.06 22.11
C ALA A 12 0.20 6.27 22.49
N TRP A 13 -0.84 6.98 22.93
CA TRP A 13 -2.14 6.37 23.26
C TRP A 13 -2.75 5.66 22.03
N TYR A 14 -2.79 6.34 20.86
CA TYR A 14 -3.27 5.71 19.61
C TYR A 14 -2.44 4.49 19.22
N LYS A 15 -1.13 4.57 19.35
CA LYS A 15 -0.23 3.44 19.04
C LYS A 15 -0.52 2.20 19.91
N VAL A 16 -0.94 2.41 21.14
CA VAL A 16 -1.25 1.32 22.09
C VAL A 16 -2.69 0.80 21.90
N HIS A 17 -3.67 1.70 21.82
CA HIS A 17 -5.09 1.33 21.88
C HIS A 17 -5.76 1.18 20.53
N MET A 18 -5.23 1.83 19.48
CA MET A 18 -5.75 1.81 18.11
C MET A 18 -4.60 1.66 17.09
N PRO A 19 -3.79 0.59 17.20
CA PRO A 19 -2.55 0.46 16.43
C PRO A 19 -2.77 0.48 14.91
N ALA A 20 -3.81 -0.14 14.38
CA ALA A 20 -4.09 -0.12 12.94
C ALA A 20 -4.27 1.30 12.42
N TYR A 21 -4.99 2.16 13.15
CA TYR A 21 -5.17 3.58 12.79
C TYR A 21 -3.86 4.37 12.89
N TYR A 22 -3.04 4.08 13.92
CA TYR A 22 -1.73 4.71 14.06
C TYR A 22 -0.84 4.40 12.86
N TYR A 23 -0.71 3.13 12.47
CA TYR A 23 0.13 2.72 11.34
C TYR A 23 -0.41 3.23 10.00
N ALA A 24 -1.73 3.14 9.77
CA ALA A 24 -2.35 3.69 8.56
C ALA A 24 -2.10 5.19 8.40
N SER A 25 -2.23 5.95 9.49
CA SER A 25 -1.95 7.39 9.51
C SER A 25 -0.47 7.68 9.21
N TRP A 26 0.45 6.94 9.82
CA TRP A 26 1.87 7.11 9.59
C TRP A 26 2.26 6.81 8.15
N PHE A 27 1.83 5.69 7.59
CA PHE A 27 2.08 5.35 6.18
C PHE A 27 1.49 6.39 5.23
N SER A 28 0.37 7.00 5.57
CA SER A 28 -0.26 8.03 4.74
C SER A 28 0.42 9.38 4.78
N THR A 29 1.16 9.72 5.86
CA THR A 29 1.62 11.09 6.12
C THR A 29 3.14 11.22 6.20
N LYS A 30 3.86 10.16 6.52
CA LYS A 30 5.30 10.18 6.78
C LYS A 30 6.10 9.35 5.79
N ALA A 31 5.56 8.24 5.33
CA ALA A 31 6.27 7.42 4.35
C ALA A 31 6.30 8.12 2.98
N THR A 32 7.47 8.13 2.36
CA THR A 32 7.70 8.72 1.05
C THR A 32 7.81 7.66 -0.03
N ASP A 33 8.40 6.52 0.32
CA ASP A 33 8.67 5.41 -0.59
C ASP A 33 8.21 4.09 0.02
N PHE A 34 7.70 3.20 -0.82
CA PHE A 34 7.14 1.93 -0.38
C PHE A 34 7.76 0.75 -1.14
N ASN A 35 7.95 -0.37 -0.45
CA ASN A 35 8.03 -1.69 -1.06
C ASN A 35 6.78 -2.46 -0.65
N ILE A 36 5.68 -2.14 -1.33
CA ILE A 36 4.37 -2.69 -0.97
C ILE A 36 4.31 -4.21 -1.14
N GLU A 37 5.03 -4.75 -2.11
CA GLU A 37 5.10 -6.20 -2.35
C GLU A 37 5.69 -6.96 -1.16
N ALA A 38 6.73 -6.42 -0.51
CA ALA A 38 7.26 -6.99 0.71
C ALA A 38 6.28 -6.80 1.89
N MET A 39 5.66 -5.63 2.00
CA MET A 39 4.75 -5.31 3.09
C MET A 39 3.53 -6.24 3.14
N ILE A 40 2.94 -6.57 2.00
CA ILE A 40 1.78 -7.49 1.92
C ILE A 40 2.15 -8.96 2.17
N LYS A 41 3.40 -9.35 1.92
CA LYS A 41 3.91 -10.70 2.20
C LYS A 41 4.20 -10.94 3.68
N GLY A 42 4.32 -9.87 4.47
CA GLY A 42 4.45 -9.92 5.92
C GLY A 42 5.89 -9.92 6.44
N TYR A 43 6.03 -10.27 7.71
CA TYR A 43 7.23 -10.05 8.53
C TYR A 43 8.54 -10.52 7.88
N ASP A 44 8.61 -11.75 7.40
CA ASP A 44 9.86 -12.32 6.88
C ASP A 44 10.30 -11.65 5.58
N ALA A 45 9.36 -11.32 4.70
CA ALA A 45 9.64 -10.61 3.46
C ALA A 45 10.10 -9.17 3.71
N ILE A 46 9.45 -8.47 4.65
CA ILE A 46 9.85 -7.13 5.09
C ILE A 46 11.28 -7.16 5.63
N LYS A 47 11.56 -8.12 6.52
CA LYS A 47 12.88 -8.28 7.15
C LYS A 47 13.97 -8.57 6.12
N ALA A 48 13.69 -9.43 5.12
CA ALA A 48 14.66 -9.76 4.07
C ALA A 48 15.05 -8.52 3.25
N VAL A 49 14.07 -7.75 2.77
CA VAL A 49 14.34 -6.52 1.99
C VAL A 49 15.05 -5.47 2.84
N LEU A 50 14.65 -5.33 4.11
CA LEU A 50 15.30 -4.38 5.02
C LEU A 50 16.78 -4.70 5.22
N LEU A 51 17.12 -5.96 5.46
CA LEU A 51 18.51 -6.42 5.59
C LEU A 51 19.31 -6.23 4.29
N GLU A 52 18.70 -6.44 3.13
CA GLU A 52 19.32 -6.18 1.84
C GLU A 52 19.73 -4.70 1.70
N ILE A 53 18.82 -3.78 2.03
CA ILE A 53 19.10 -2.34 1.97
C ILE A 53 20.16 -1.94 3.02
N GLU A 54 20.07 -2.45 4.25
CA GLU A 54 21.02 -2.16 5.32
C GLU A 54 22.43 -2.65 4.98
N ASN A 55 22.57 -3.79 4.30
CA ASN A 55 23.86 -4.32 3.87
C ASN A 55 24.55 -3.45 2.80
N LYS A 56 23.81 -2.65 2.04
CA LYS A 56 24.38 -1.67 1.10
C LYS A 56 25.07 -0.50 1.82
N GLY A 57 24.70 -0.23 3.06
CA GLY A 57 25.28 0.87 3.85
C GLY A 57 25.23 2.21 3.11
N TYR A 58 26.39 2.80 2.88
CA TYR A 58 26.50 4.10 2.19
C TYR A 58 26.18 4.08 0.69
N GLU A 59 26.10 2.89 0.07
CA GLU A 59 25.73 2.73 -1.33
C GLU A 59 24.22 2.76 -1.56
N ALA A 60 23.43 2.70 -0.48
CA ALA A 60 21.98 2.78 -0.58
C ALA A 60 21.52 4.15 -1.09
N THR A 61 20.64 4.14 -2.08
CA THR A 61 20.05 5.37 -2.65
C THR A 61 19.10 6.04 -1.66
N ASN A 62 18.78 7.32 -1.90
CA ASN A 62 17.80 8.04 -1.09
C ASN A 62 16.42 7.35 -1.10
N LYS A 63 16.01 6.79 -2.24
CA LYS A 63 14.77 6.01 -2.34
C LYS A 63 14.83 4.74 -1.49
N GLU A 64 15.93 4.00 -1.52
CA GLU A 64 16.10 2.81 -0.70
C GLU A 64 16.11 3.14 0.80
N ASN A 65 16.70 4.25 1.18
CA ASN A 65 16.65 4.74 2.56
C ASN A 65 15.21 5.09 2.99
N GLY A 66 14.42 5.74 2.11
CA GLY A 66 13.00 5.99 2.36
C GLY A 66 12.19 4.70 2.50
N ILE A 67 12.45 3.72 1.64
CA ILE A 67 11.87 2.38 1.74
C ILE A 67 12.25 1.72 3.08
N ALA A 68 13.52 1.78 3.49
CA ALA A 68 13.99 1.19 4.74
C ALA A 68 13.29 1.80 5.97
N GLU A 69 13.10 3.12 6.01
CA GLU A 69 12.33 3.77 7.08
C GLU A 69 10.88 3.27 7.14
N CYS A 70 10.23 3.16 5.98
CA CYS A 70 8.88 2.61 5.88
C CYS A 70 8.82 1.16 6.35
N LEU A 71 9.77 0.32 5.90
CA LEU A 71 9.83 -1.10 6.24
C LEU A 71 10.12 -1.34 7.73
N LYS A 72 10.92 -0.50 8.40
CA LYS A 72 11.13 -0.60 9.86
C LYS A 72 9.81 -0.48 10.62
N LEU A 73 8.97 0.45 10.22
CA LEU A 73 7.66 0.59 10.85
C LEU A 73 6.68 -0.52 10.44
N ALA A 74 6.73 -0.97 9.20
CA ALA A 74 5.95 -2.11 8.75
C ALA A 74 6.34 -3.40 9.49
N LEU A 75 7.64 -3.59 9.76
CA LEU A 75 8.15 -4.70 10.56
C LEU A 75 7.62 -4.65 12.00
N GLU A 76 7.65 -3.47 12.62
CA GLU A 76 7.07 -3.27 13.96
C GLU A 76 5.56 -3.57 13.95
N ALA A 77 4.82 -3.05 12.96
CA ALA A 77 3.39 -3.27 12.84
C ALA A 77 3.05 -4.76 12.74
N THR A 78 3.74 -5.48 11.85
CA THR A 78 3.52 -6.92 11.66
C THR A 78 3.92 -7.74 12.88
N ALA A 79 5.02 -7.38 13.58
CA ALA A 79 5.43 -8.00 14.84
C ALA A 79 4.37 -7.82 15.95
N ARG A 80 3.61 -6.73 15.91
CA ARG A 80 2.49 -6.45 16.81
C ARG A 80 1.15 -7.08 16.36
N GLY A 81 1.17 -7.89 15.31
CA GLY A 81 -0.01 -8.59 14.79
C GLY A 81 -0.89 -7.74 13.87
N ILE A 82 -0.41 -6.60 13.37
CA ILE A 82 -1.11 -5.81 12.36
C ILE A 82 -0.82 -6.42 10.99
N LYS A 83 -1.85 -6.79 10.27
CA LYS A 83 -1.79 -7.27 8.90
C LYS A 83 -1.83 -6.10 7.94
N ILE A 84 -0.89 -6.07 7.00
CA ILE A 84 -0.96 -5.19 5.84
C ILE A 84 -1.59 -6.00 4.71
N ALA A 85 -2.82 -5.67 4.35
CA ALA A 85 -3.56 -6.36 3.30
C ALA A 85 -2.99 -6.04 1.91
N ASN A 86 -3.42 -6.78 0.90
CA ASN A 86 -3.12 -6.37 -0.48
C ASN A 86 -3.94 -5.13 -0.86
N VAL A 87 -3.46 -4.41 -1.86
CA VAL A 87 -4.24 -3.36 -2.52
C VAL A 87 -5.51 -3.98 -3.10
N ASP A 88 -6.64 -3.35 -2.86
CA ASP A 88 -7.95 -3.80 -3.32
C ASP A 88 -8.61 -2.71 -4.17
N LEU A 89 -9.13 -3.07 -5.35
CA LEU A 89 -9.68 -2.13 -6.32
C LEU A 89 -10.84 -1.30 -5.77
N TYR A 90 -11.58 -1.82 -4.79
CA TYR A 90 -12.80 -1.19 -4.28
C TYR A 90 -12.68 -0.68 -2.84
N LYS A 91 -11.65 -1.11 -2.09
CA LYS A 91 -11.41 -0.72 -0.71
C LYS A 91 -10.26 0.26 -0.55
N SER A 92 -9.24 0.16 -1.41
CA SER A 92 -8.09 1.06 -1.37
C SER A 92 -8.48 2.48 -1.77
N LYS A 93 -7.89 3.46 -1.09
CA LYS A 93 -8.00 4.87 -1.44
C LYS A 93 -6.84 5.29 -2.36
N ALA A 94 -6.97 6.43 -3.00
CA ALA A 94 -5.94 6.93 -3.90
C ALA A 94 -4.59 7.13 -3.22
N LEU A 95 -4.56 7.96 -2.15
CA LEU A 95 -3.33 8.46 -1.56
C LEU A 95 -3.12 8.06 -0.09
N THR A 96 -4.15 7.56 0.58
CA THR A 96 -4.09 7.27 2.02
C THR A 96 -4.36 5.81 2.31
N PHE A 97 -3.59 5.27 3.25
CA PHE A 97 -3.91 3.97 3.84
C PHE A 97 -5.22 4.06 4.61
N SER A 98 -5.96 2.98 4.65
CA SER A 98 -7.21 2.88 5.40
C SER A 98 -7.18 1.68 6.35
N VAL A 99 -8.13 1.62 7.26
CA VAL A 99 -8.26 0.53 8.23
C VAL A 99 -9.51 -0.26 7.87
N GLU A 100 -9.38 -1.57 7.76
CA GLU A 100 -10.51 -2.48 7.53
C GLU A 100 -11.10 -2.95 8.86
N ASP A 101 -10.22 -3.30 9.80
CA ASP A 101 -10.57 -3.71 11.16
C ASP A 101 -9.41 -3.35 12.13
N ASP A 102 -9.56 -3.69 13.42
CA ASP A 102 -8.59 -3.33 14.46
C ASP A 102 -7.16 -3.85 14.22
N LYS A 103 -6.98 -4.80 13.29
CA LYS A 103 -5.69 -5.46 13.00
C LYS A 103 -5.31 -5.43 11.52
N THR A 104 -6.12 -4.83 10.65
CA THR A 104 -5.90 -4.87 9.20
C THR A 104 -5.84 -3.46 8.61
N VAL A 105 -4.73 -3.16 7.96
CA VAL A 105 -4.48 -1.92 7.23
C VAL A 105 -4.50 -2.20 5.74
N ILE A 106 -5.22 -1.38 4.96
CA ILE A 106 -5.32 -1.47 3.50
C ILE A 106 -4.44 -0.37 2.89
N PRO A 107 -3.46 -0.74 2.03
CA PRO A 107 -2.60 0.21 1.34
C PRO A 107 -3.35 1.10 0.34
N SER A 108 -2.79 2.28 0.08
CA SER A 108 -3.26 3.16 -0.99
C SER A 108 -2.79 2.69 -2.37
N PHE A 109 -3.47 3.14 -3.44
CA PHE A 109 -2.98 2.92 -4.81
C PHE A 109 -1.62 3.56 -5.05
N SER A 110 -1.38 4.76 -4.51
CA SER A 110 -0.10 5.47 -4.65
C SER A 110 1.09 4.76 -3.99
N SER A 111 0.86 3.77 -3.13
CA SER A 111 1.92 2.94 -2.56
C SER A 111 2.51 1.94 -3.56
N ILE A 112 1.84 1.71 -4.69
CA ILE A 112 2.37 0.88 -5.79
C ILE A 112 3.44 1.67 -6.52
N ASP A 113 4.67 1.17 -6.52
CA ASP A 113 5.79 1.83 -7.19
C ASP A 113 5.51 2.04 -8.69
N GLY A 114 5.69 3.26 -9.15
CA GLY A 114 5.41 3.70 -10.51
C GLY A 114 3.98 4.16 -10.76
N LEU A 115 3.07 4.04 -9.79
CA LEU A 115 1.69 4.52 -9.91
C LEU A 115 1.56 5.92 -9.33
N GLY A 116 1.50 6.93 -10.21
CA GLY A 116 1.43 8.34 -9.80
C GLY A 116 0.06 8.74 -9.22
N ASP A 117 0.05 9.81 -8.45
CA ASP A 117 -1.11 10.31 -7.71
C ASP A 117 -2.35 10.57 -8.59
N VAL A 118 -2.15 11.06 -9.81
CA VAL A 118 -3.24 11.34 -10.75
C VAL A 118 -3.94 10.05 -11.16
N VAL A 119 -3.15 9.02 -11.48
CA VAL A 119 -3.67 7.70 -11.86
C VAL A 119 -4.34 7.04 -10.66
N ALA A 120 -3.75 7.13 -9.47
CA ALA A 120 -4.34 6.63 -8.22
C ALA A 120 -5.73 7.22 -7.95
N LYS A 121 -5.88 8.54 -8.09
CA LYS A 121 -7.16 9.25 -7.95
C LYS A 121 -8.16 8.82 -9.02
N ASN A 122 -7.71 8.60 -10.24
CA ASN A 122 -8.57 8.14 -11.33
C ASN A 122 -9.09 6.71 -11.07
N ILE A 123 -8.23 5.81 -10.59
CA ILE A 123 -8.65 4.44 -10.23
C ILE A 123 -9.73 4.49 -9.15
N GLU A 124 -9.51 5.25 -8.07
CA GLU A 124 -10.51 5.38 -7.00
C GLU A 124 -11.82 5.98 -7.50
N ALA A 125 -11.78 6.97 -8.37
CA ALA A 125 -12.97 7.60 -8.95
C ALA A 125 -13.74 6.64 -9.86
N GLU A 126 -13.04 5.91 -10.73
CA GLU A 126 -13.66 4.95 -11.65
C GLU A 126 -14.25 3.73 -10.93
N ALA A 127 -13.56 3.24 -9.89
CA ALA A 127 -14.06 2.13 -9.07
C ALA A 127 -15.38 2.47 -8.34
N LYS A 128 -15.58 3.75 -7.99
CA LYS A 128 -16.82 4.23 -7.34
C LYS A 128 -18.01 4.35 -8.30
N LYS A 129 -17.79 4.45 -9.60
CA LYS A 129 -18.89 4.59 -10.59
C LYS A 129 -19.60 3.25 -10.80
N HIS A 130 -18.87 2.22 -11.15
CA HIS A 130 -19.35 0.86 -11.29
C HIS A 130 -18.20 -0.14 -11.30
N PRO A 131 -18.43 -1.42 -10.95
CA PRO A 131 -17.39 -2.45 -10.96
C PRO A 131 -16.72 -2.58 -12.33
N PHE A 132 -15.45 -2.98 -12.33
CA PHE A 132 -14.72 -3.32 -13.55
C PHE A 132 -15.14 -4.72 -14.02
N ILE A 133 -15.41 -4.86 -15.31
CA ILE A 133 -15.87 -6.12 -15.92
C ILE A 133 -14.69 -6.97 -16.43
N SER A 134 -13.56 -6.33 -16.72
CA SER A 134 -12.33 -7.00 -17.18
C SER A 134 -11.11 -6.12 -16.88
N ILE A 135 -9.92 -6.72 -17.00
CA ILE A 135 -8.65 -5.99 -16.86
C ILE A 135 -8.50 -4.95 -17.98
N GLU A 136 -8.97 -5.27 -19.19
CA GLU A 136 -9.01 -4.33 -20.31
C GLU A 136 -9.92 -3.13 -20.01
N ASP A 137 -11.11 -3.35 -19.44
CA ASP A 137 -12.02 -2.29 -19.01
C ASP A 137 -11.37 -1.39 -17.94
N PHE A 138 -10.73 -2.00 -16.95
CA PHE A 138 -9.95 -1.27 -15.94
C PHE A 138 -8.86 -0.41 -16.59
N GLN A 139 -8.04 -0.99 -17.48
CA GLN A 139 -6.95 -0.28 -18.14
C GLN A 139 -7.46 0.91 -18.97
N ASN A 140 -8.52 0.72 -19.72
CA ASN A 140 -9.12 1.74 -20.58
C ASN A 140 -9.75 2.88 -19.80
N ARG A 141 -10.49 2.57 -18.74
CA ARG A 141 -11.15 3.56 -17.88
C ARG A 141 -10.17 4.32 -17.02
N CYS A 142 -9.21 3.61 -16.41
CA CYS A 142 -8.27 4.22 -15.46
C CYS A 142 -7.04 4.83 -16.13
N LYS A 143 -6.81 4.58 -17.43
CA LYS A 143 -5.64 5.07 -18.19
C LYS A 143 -4.33 4.59 -17.58
N VAL A 144 -4.28 3.34 -17.14
CA VAL A 144 -3.10 2.70 -16.55
C VAL A 144 -2.23 2.12 -17.66
N SER A 145 -0.92 2.27 -17.54
CA SER A 145 0.03 1.67 -18.50
C SER A 145 0.03 0.15 -18.42
N THR A 146 0.33 -0.52 -19.53
CA THR A 146 0.42 -1.98 -19.57
C THR A 146 1.41 -2.55 -18.56
N THR A 147 2.57 -1.90 -18.39
CA THR A 147 3.56 -2.30 -17.38
C THR A 147 3.02 -2.28 -15.96
N LEU A 148 2.24 -1.26 -15.60
CA LEU A 148 1.58 -1.18 -14.28
C LEU A 148 0.48 -2.22 -14.13
N VAL A 149 -0.29 -2.48 -15.18
CA VAL A 149 -1.31 -3.55 -15.18
C VAL A 149 -0.66 -4.90 -14.92
N GLU A 150 0.45 -5.23 -15.60
CA GLU A 150 1.18 -6.49 -15.38
C GLU A 150 1.73 -6.58 -13.93
N LYS A 151 2.25 -5.47 -13.40
CA LYS A 151 2.67 -5.41 -12.00
C LYS A 151 1.50 -5.65 -11.04
N MET A 152 0.36 -5.02 -11.27
CA MET A 152 -0.84 -5.23 -10.45
C MET A 152 -1.37 -6.67 -10.56
N LYS A 153 -1.25 -7.31 -11.73
CA LYS A 153 -1.54 -8.74 -11.91
C LYS A 153 -0.62 -9.62 -11.07
N SER A 154 0.70 -9.38 -11.13
CA SER A 154 1.67 -10.14 -10.33
C SER A 154 1.43 -10.02 -8.83
N MET A 155 0.88 -8.90 -8.39
CA MET A 155 0.46 -8.67 -7.00
C MET A 155 -0.88 -9.34 -6.65
N GLY A 156 -1.58 -9.92 -7.62
CA GLY A 156 -2.89 -10.56 -7.41
C GLY A 156 -4.05 -9.58 -7.14
N ILE A 157 -3.93 -8.33 -7.56
CA ILE A 157 -4.95 -7.28 -7.31
C ILE A 157 -6.25 -7.58 -8.07
N PHE A 158 -6.15 -8.13 -9.28
CA PHE A 158 -7.31 -8.41 -10.11
C PHE A 158 -8.04 -9.71 -9.76
N LYS A 159 -7.46 -10.58 -8.91
CA LYS A 159 -8.05 -11.87 -8.51
C LYS A 159 -8.47 -12.69 -9.74
N ASP A 160 -9.77 -13.03 -9.83
CA ASP A 160 -10.36 -13.84 -10.90
C ASP A 160 -10.97 -12.98 -12.03
N MET A 161 -10.59 -11.71 -12.14
CA MET A 161 -11.11 -10.82 -13.17
C MET A 161 -10.63 -11.26 -14.56
N PRO A 162 -11.52 -11.43 -15.57
CA PRO A 162 -11.13 -11.83 -16.91
C PRO A 162 -10.27 -10.77 -17.60
N GLU A 163 -9.41 -11.20 -18.51
CA GLU A 163 -8.52 -10.30 -19.28
C GLU A 163 -9.32 -9.33 -20.14
N THR A 164 -10.31 -9.85 -20.87
CA THR A 164 -11.14 -9.09 -21.81
C THR A 164 -12.62 -9.24 -21.50
N SER A 165 -13.40 -8.26 -21.91
CA SER A 165 -14.86 -8.31 -21.81
C SER A 165 -15.51 -9.12 -22.94
N GLN A 166 -14.74 -9.61 -23.90
CA GLN A 166 -15.26 -10.47 -24.96
C GLN A 166 -15.53 -11.87 -24.41
N LEU A 167 -16.80 -12.29 -24.43
CA LEU A 167 -17.16 -13.69 -24.23
C LEU A 167 -16.51 -14.50 -25.36
N SER A 168 -15.54 -15.36 -25.02
CA SER A 168 -15.05 -16.37 -25.95
C SER A 168 -16.21 -17.31 -26.25
N LEU A 169 -16.73 -17.24 -27.48
CA LEU A 169 -17.82 -18.08 -27.96
C LEU A 169 -17.32 -19.46 -28.45
N PHE A 170 -16.24 -19.98 -27.82
CA PHE A 170 -15.73 -21.33 -28.12
C PHE A 170 -15.33 -22.05 -26.85
#